data_080cfb45a629eb867e48194ce3200e58
#
_entry.id   080cfb45a629eb867e48194ce3200e58
#
_cell.length_a   1.000
_cell.length_b   1.000
_cell.length_c   1.000
_cell.angle_alpha   90.00
_cell.angle_beta   90.00
_cell.angle_gamma   90.00
#
_symmetry.space_group_name_H-M   'P 1'
#
loop_
_entity.id
_entity.type
_entity.pdbx_description
1 polymer ?
#
loop_
_entity_poly.entity_id
_entity_poly.type
_entity_poly.pdbx_seq_one_letter_code
_entity_poly.pdbx_strand_id
1 'polypeptide(L)'
;GLSGRVQKGGHLPHLVQHGKDRVFGVPLWQEALDVTDIDATRQVLMLGRDFSDCWNLTRLCDLIMLHERRSGTFMACSLLSRDPAGRTLSVTAPVSDVFAGGATRLVPLFTGILTSAEPAVVSDGMETWSVEFRELAGSQPALGALPNAPSGTGAYLWPHRPDWSGDGVGGTSSLLRTLRTVRGGVMELGVRRDVAPSTHRQKYLLREPELADLLDRATALRGRWKALLVRDPRQYFTLTRGSTADKAILYVRDNGAKDGFIPNQRLWIALPGGDVLLRRLVAVETANVGELALHLSSELGVTVPPASRVGRDYFARLDTDCVAIRHESAGVSRCELSFCTIPEES
;
A
#
# COMPACT_ATOMS: atom_id res chain seq x y z
N GLY A 1 -4.97 -14.91 3.23
CA GLY A 1 -5.24 -16.29 3.60
C GLY A 1 -4.19 -16.82 4.58
N LEU A 2 -4.60 -17.57 5.57
CA LEU A 2 -3.70 -18.26 6.50
C LEU A 2 -3.57 -19.73 6.04
N SER A 3 -2.34 -20.20 5.92
CA SER A 3 -2.08 -21.61 5.66
C SER A 3 -1.28 -22.22 6.80
N GLY A 4 -1.65 -23.41 7.21
CA GLY A 4 -0.97 -24.14 8.27
C GLY A 4 -1.05 -25.64 8.07
N ARG A 5 -0.09 -26.39 8.60
CA ARG A 5 -0.12 -27.85 8.61
C ARG A 5 -0.84 -28.31 9.86
N VAL A 6 -1.80 -29.19 9.70
CA VAL A 6 -2.58 -29.76 10.80
C VAL A 6 -2.54 -31.28 10.70
N GLN A 7 -2.39 -31.93 11.84
CA GLN A 7 -2.46 -33.38 11.90
C GLN A 7 -3.90 -33.85 11.62
N LYS A 8 -4.07 -34.90 10.81
CA LYS A 8 -5.38 -35.48 10.46
C LYS A 8 -6.15 -35.86 11.72
N GLY A 9 -7.35 -35.33 11.86
CA GLY A 9 -8.19 -35.54 13.07
C GLY A 9 -8.09 -34.42 14.11
N GLY A 10 -7.37 -33.33 13.84
CA GLY A 10 -7.33 -32.17 14.72
C GLY A 10 -8.63 -31.35 14.76
N HIS A 11 -8.68 -30.36 15.64
CA HIS A 11 -9.88 -29.53 15.86
C HIS A 11 -10.27 -28.62 14.66
N LEU A 12 -9.37 -28.41 13.71
CA LEU A 12 -9.61 -27.47 12.61
C LEU A 12 -10.77 -27.91 11.69
N PRO A 13 -10.87 -29.17 11.24
CA PRO A 13 -12.01 -29.61 10.47
C PRO A 13 -13.35 -29.39 11.18
N HIS A 14 -13.38 -29.62 12.48
CA HIS A 14 -14.58 -29.37 13.29
C HIS A 14 -14.91 -27.88 13.40
N LEU A 15 -13.91 -27.02 13.60
CA LEU A 15 -14.10 -25.58 13.62
C LEU A 15 -14.60 -25.04 12.27
N VAL A 16 -14.08 -25.55 11.17
CA VAL A 16 -14.52 -25.18 9.82
C VAL A 16 -15.96 -25.62 9.58
N GLN A 17 -16.31 -26.81 10.01
CA GLN A 17 -17.65 -27.40 9.80
C GLN A 17 -18.75 -26.70 10.61
N HIS A 18 -18.42 -26.26 11.84
CA HIS A 18 -19.37 -25.68 12.78
C HIS A 18 -19.16 -24.17 13.05
N GLY A 19 -18.18 -23.57 12.41
CA GLY A 19 -17.76 -22.18 12.67
C GLY A 19 -18.20 -21.15 11.63
N LYS A 20 -18.90 -21.56 10.56
CA LYS A 20 -19.24 -20.64 9.44
C LYS A 20 -20.00 -19.39 9.85
N ASP A 21 -20.81 -19.48 10.92
CA ASP A 21 -21.62 -18.37 11.41
C ASP A 21 -21.02 -17.71 12.68
N ARG A 22 -19.79 -18.05 13.02
CA ARG A 22 -19.14 -17.52 14.22
C ARG A 22 -18.12 -16.45 13.89
N VAL A 23 -17.97 -15.53 14.82
CA VAL A 23 -16.92 -14.53 14.80
C VAL A 23 -15.68 -15.10 15.48
N PHE A 24 -14.55 -15.00 14.81
CA PHE A 24 -13.25 -15.47 15.30
C PHE A 24 -12.34 -14.29 15.60
N GLY A 25 -11.54 -14.42 16.66
CA GLY A 25 -10.34 -13.63 16.83
C GLY A 25 -9.20 -14.30 16.06
N VAL A 26 -8.75 -13.69 14.98
CA VAL A 26 -7.72 -14.25 14.10
C VAL A 26 -6.39 -13.61 14.44
N PRO A 27 -5.37 -14.38 14.87
CA PRO A 27 -4.10 -13.82 15.30
C PRO A 27 -3.22 -13.41 14.11
N LEU A 28 -2.68 -12.22 14.21
CA LEU A 28 -1.74 -11.64 13.24
C LEU A 28 -0.30 -11.88 13.70
N TRP A 29 0.19 -13.09 13.51
CA TRP A 29 1.52 -13.52 13.99
C TRP A 29 2.68 -12.72 13.42
N GLN A 30 2.52 -12.10 12.25
CA GLN A 30 3.52 -11.24 11.62
C GLN A 30 3.78 -9.94 12.42
N GLU A 31 2.81 -9.48 13.21
CA GLU A 31 2.93 -8.33 14.11
C GLU A 31 3.13 -8.75 15.58
N ALA A 32 3.58 -9.96 15.82
CA ALA A 32 3.81 -10.44 17.19
C ALA A 32 4.95 -9.67 17.87
N LEU A 33 4.71 -9.22 19.09
CA LEU A 33 5.64 -8.46 19.92
C LEU A 33 6.00 -9.22 21.17
N ASP A 34 7.23 -9.07 21.64
CA ASP A 34 7.66 -9.66 22.90
C ASP A 34 7.24 -8.75 24.06
N VAL A 35 6.59 -9.33 25.07
CA VAL A 35 6.29 -8.65 26.32
C VAL A 35 7.52 -8.76 27.22
N THR A 36 8.12 -7.62 27.56
CA THR A 36 9.33 -7.59 28.41
C THR A 36 8.99 -7.58 29.89
N ASP A 37 7.88 -6.94 30.25
CA ASP A 37 7.41 -6.85 31.64
C ASP A 37 5.90 -6.68 31.70
N ILE A 38 5.31 -7.01 32.85
CA ILE A 38 3.89 -6.82 33.17
C ILE A 38 3.85 -6.17 34.55
N ASP A 39 3.17 -5.05 34.65
CA ASP A 39 3.11 -4.26 35.89
C ASP A 39 2.46 -5.02 37.06
N ALA A 40 2.55 -4.47 38.26
CA ALA A 40 2.01 -5.08 39.49
C ALA A 40 0.46 -5.21 39.43
N THR A 41 -0.23 -4.34 38.72
CA THR A 41 -1.69 -4.44 38.50
C THR A 41 -2.06 -5.47 37.49
N ARG A 42 -1.08 -5.98 36.73
CA ARG A 42 -1.24 -6.90 35.60
C ARG A 42 -2.15 -6.38 34.47
N GLN A 43 -2.26 -5.08 34.37
CA GLN A 43 -3.05 -4.42 33.34
C GLN A 43 -2.20 -3.64 32.35
N VAL A 44 -0.93 -3.36 32.66
CA VAL A 44 -0.01 -2.67 31.75
C VAL A 44 1.08 -3.64 31.29
N LEU A 45 1.18 -3.79 29.98
CA LEU A 45 2.15 -4.64 29.31
C LEU A 45 3.26 -3.76 28.73
N MET A 46 4.51 -4.04 29.08
CA MET A 46 5.68 -3.38 28.52
C MET A 46 6.22 -4.22 27.35
N LEU A 47 6.48 -3.59 26.23
CA LEU A 47 6.90 -4.26 24.99
C LEU A 47 8.39 -4.05 24.73
N GLY A 48 9.00 -5.01 24.05
CA GLY A 48 10.44 -4.99 23.76
C GLY A 48 10.87 -3.92 22.76
N ARG A 49 9.94 -3.37 21.99
CA ARG A 49 10.21 -2.34 20.99
C ARG A 49 9.07 -1.34 20.87
N ASP A 50 9.34 -0.19 20.26
CA ASP A 50 8.33 0.69 19.72
C ASP A 50 7.47 -0.08 18.70
N PHE A 51 6.17 0.13 18.73
CA PHE A 51 5.21 -0.53 17.85
C PHE A 51 4.37 0.45 17.03
N SER A 52 4.85 1.68 16.86
CA SER A 52 4.21 2.69 16.01
C SER A 52 3.99 2.17 14.58
N ASP A 53 4.87 1.27 14.14
CA ASP A 53 4.86 0.66 12.82
C ASP A 53 3.90 -0.53 12.68
N CYS A 54 3.40 -1.06 13.81
CA CYS A 54 2.43 -2.16 13.79
C CYS A 54 1.04 -1.64 13.46
N TRP A 55 0.72 -1.57 12.17
CA TRP A 55 -0.48 -0.91 11.67
C TRP A 55 -1.79 -1.49 12.26
N ASN A 56 -1.91 -2.82 12.29
CA ASN A 56 -3.11 -3.44 12.83
C ASN A 56 -3.25 -3.19 14.34
N LEU A 57 -2.16 -3.32 15.10
CA LEU A 57 -2.17 -3.07 16.54
C LEU A 57 -2.50 -1.62 16.88
N THR A 58 -1.99 -0.66 16.09
CA THR A 58 -2.18 0.76 16.36
C THR A 58 -3.49 1.31 15.83
N ARG A 59 -4.10 0.71 14.81
CA ARG A 59 -5.26 1.26 14.09
C ARG A 59 -6.52 0.42 14.14
N LEU A 60 -6.41 -0.90 14.07
CA LEU A 60 -7.57 -1.77 13.84
C LEU A 60 -7.94 -2.66 15.02
N CYS A 61 -6.94 -3.25 15.69
CA CYS A 61 -7.22 -4.31 16.65
C CYS A 61 -7.53 -3.75 18.03
N ASP A 62 -8.75 -3.95 18.51
CA ASP A 62 -9.13 -3.71 19.91
C ASP A 62 -8.94 -4.94 20.80
N LEU A 63 -8.52 -6.05 20.20
CA LEU A 63 -8.23 -7.31 20.85
C LEU A 63 -6.79 -7.74 20.61
N ILE A 64 -6.19 -8.33 21.63
CA ILE A 64 -4.89 -8.97 21.54
C ILE A 64 -4.96 -10.38 22.10
N MET A 65 -4.05 -11.24 21.66
CA MET A 65 -3.78 -12.52 22.25
C MET A 65 -2.43 -12.48 22.96
N LEU A 66 -2.40 -12.88 24.21
CA LEU A 66 -1.17 -13.21 24.91
C LEU A 66 -0.91 -14.71 24.73
N HIS A 67 0.31 -15.02 24.34
CA HIS A 67 0.76 -16.40 24.13
C HIS A 67 2.02 -16.66 24.97
N GLU A 68 1.93 -17.56 25.94
CA GLU A 68 3.07 -18.01 26.73
C GLU A 68 3.82 -19.09 25.95
N ARG A 69 5.11 -18.85 25.68
CA ARG A 69 5.91 -19.66 24.73
C ARG A 69 6.22 -21.07 25.20
N ARG A 70 6.32 -21.29 26.50
CA ARG A 70 6.73 -22.59 27.09
C ARG A 70 5.57 -23.54 27.21
N SER A 71 4.46 -23.07 27.75
CA SER A 71 3.26 -23.89 27.94
C SER A 71 2.34 -23.93 26.73
N GLY A 72 2.50 -22.98 25.79
CA GLY A 72 1.57 -22.78 24.68
C GLY A 72 0.22 -22.20 25.13
N THR A 73 0.10 -21.76 26.37
CA THR A 73 -1.13 -21.15 26.90
C THR A 73 -1.39 -19.83 26.22
N PHE A 74 -2.63 -19.55 25.88
CA PHE A 74 -3.04 -18.29 25.30
C PHE A 74 -4.27 -17.71 26.00
N MET A 75 -4.38 -16.38 25.96
CA MET A 75 -5.50 -15.62 26.53
C MET A 75 -5.79 -14.42 25.63
N ALA A 76 -7.05 -14.21 25.30
CA ALA A 76 -7.49 -13.01 24.60
C ALA A 76 -7.80 -11.90 25.59
N CYS A 77 -7.35 -10.68 25.30
CA CYS A 77 -7.56 -9.48 26.12
C CYS A 77 -8.08 -8.35 25.26
N SER A 78 -8.96 -7.51 25.83
CA SER A 78 -9.36 -6.26 25.20
C SER A 78 -8.40 -5.15 25.57
N LEU A 79 -8.03 -4.34 24.59
CA LEU A 79 -7.18 -3.18 24.78
C LEU A 79 -7.97 -2.03 25.41
N LEU A 80 -7.36 -1.34 26.34
CA LEU A 80 -7.85 -0.11 26.94
C LEU A 80 -7.14 1.11 26.36
N SER A 81 -5.82 1.06 26.25
CA SER A 81 -5.02 2.15 25.69
C SER A 81 -3.74 1.65 25.03
N ARG A 82 -3.13 2.49 24.21
CA ARG A 82 -1.89 2.23 23.47
C ARG A 82 -0.97 3.44 23.59
N ASP A 83 0.27 3.19 23.96
CA ASP A 83 1.36 4.18 23.90
C ASP A 83 2.54 3.57 23.15
N PRO A 84 2.58 3.70 21.81
CA PRO A 84 3.62 3.10 20.99
C PRO A 84 5.03 3.60 21.35
N ALA A 85 5.18 4.91 21.56
CA ALA A 85 6.47 5.52 21.88
C ALA A 85 6.96 5.11 23.27
N GLY A 86 6.05 5.04 24.25
CA GLY A 86 6.33 4.54 25.60
C GLY A 86 6.41 3.01 25.68
N ARG A 87 6.16 2.31 24.57
CA ARG A 87 6.18 0.84 24.46
C ARG A 87 5.22 0.15 25.43
N THR A 88 4.08 0.77 25.71
CA THR A 88 3.13 0.23 26.68
C THR A 88 1.74 0.05 26.06
N LEU A 89 1.08 -1.01 26.51
CA LEU A 89 -0.31 -1.30 26.22
C LEU A 89 -1.05 -1.56 27.51
N SER A 90 -2.25 -0.99 27.65
CA SER A 90 -3.10 -1.32 28.79
C SER A 90 -4.26 -2.20 28.33
N VAL A 91 -4.64 -3.16 29.19
CA VAL A 91 -5.77 -4.07 28.97
C VAL A 91 -6.88 -3.81 29.98
N THR A 92 -8.10 -4.15 29.58
CA THR A 92 -9.31 -3.87 30.39
C THR A 92 -9.41 -4.72 31.66
N ALA A 93 -8.78 -5.88 31.68
CA ALA A 93 -8.81 -6.81 32.82
C ALA A 93 -7.40 -7.33 33.12
N PRO A 94 -7.12 -7.66 34.40
CA PRO A 94 -5.82 -8.20 34.79
C PRO A 94 -5.48 -9.49 34.05
N VAL A 95 -4.24 -9.59 33.60
CA VAL A 95 -3.69 -10.75 32.92
C VAL A 95 -3.37 -11.84 33.95
N SER A 96 -3.64 -13.10 33.63
CA SER A 96 -3.35 -14.26 34.49
C SER A 96 -1.87 -14.36 34.85
N ASP A 97 -1.55 -14.88 36.02
CA ASP A 97 -0.18 -15.08 36.53
C ASP A 97 0.67 -16.05 35.70
N VAL A 98 0.04 -16.85 34.84
CA VAL A 98 0.74 -17.72 33.89
C VAL A 98 1.60 -16.92 32.92
N PHE A 99 1.19 -15.69 32.60
CA PHE A 99 1.92 -14.84 31.67
C PHE A 99 2.96 -14.01 32.42
N ALA A 100 4.20 -14.11 32.00
CA ALA A 100 5.32 -13.38 32.59
C ALA A 100 6.12 -12.62 31.50
N GLY A 101 6.74 -11.52 31.89
CA GLY A 101 7.67 -10.81 31.02
C GLY A 101 8.79 -11.72 30.53
N GLY A 102 9.22 -11.53 29.30
CA GLY A 102 10.26 -12.33 28.63
C GLY A 102 9.81 -13.70 28.11
N ALA A 103 8.74 -14.29 28.65
CA ALA A 103 8.18 -15.56 28.17
C ALA A 103 6.90 -15.39 27.32
N THR A 104 6.28 -14.23 27.36
CA THR A 104 5.00 -13.94 26.72
C THR A 104 5.19 -13.18 25.42
N ARG A 105 4.43 -13.57 24.41
CA ARG A 105 4.21 -12.80 23.18
C ARG A 105 2.83 -12.20 23.17
N LEU A 106 2.76 -10.97 22.70
CA LEU A 106 1.54 -10.30 22.34
C LEU A 106 1.32 -10.41 20.84
N VAL A 107 0.12 -10.81 20.44
CA VAL A 107 -0.28 -10.97 19.03
C VAL A 107 -1.57 -10.20 18.82
N PRO A 108 -1.63 -9.23 17.90
CA PRO A 108 -2.87 -8.56 17.56
C PRO A 108 -3.91 -9.54 17.05
N LEU A 109 -5.18 -9.33 17.40
CA LEU A 109 -6.30 -10.11 16.90
C LEU A 109 -7.22 -9.22 16.07
N PHE A 110 -7.53 -9.60 14.86
CA PHE A 110 -8.67 -9.02 14.17
C PHE A 110 -9.90 -9.91 14.30
N THR A 111 -11.08 -9.31 14.30
CA THR A 111 -12.34 -10.06 14.31
C THR A 111 -12.79 -10.35 12.89
N GLY A 112 -13.04 -11.59 12.60
CA GLY A 112 -13.43 -12.02 11.25
C GLY A 112 -14.39 -13.21 11.25
N ILE A 113 -15.08 -13.35 10.14
CA ILE A 113 -15.88 -14.53 9.82
C ILE A 113 -15.13 -15.40 8.82
N LEU A 114 -15.26 -16.70 8.97
CA LEU A 114 -14.69 -17.69 8.06
C LEU A 114 -15.46 -17.65 6.73
N THR A 115 -14.76 -17.34 5.62
CA THR A 115 -15.36 -17.29 4.28
C THR A 115 -15.07 -18.54 3.46
N SER A 116 -13.86 -19.07 3.56
CA SER A 116 -13.49 -20.32 2.91
C SER A 116 -12.50 -21.12 3.75
N ALA A 117 -12.50 -22.42 3.57
CA ALA A 117 -11.50 -23.31 4.15
C ALA A 117 -11.32 -24.51 3.20
N GLU A 118 -10.11 -24.64 2.68
CA GLU A 118 -9.78 -25.66 1.69
C GLU A 118 -8.67 -26.57 2.24
N PRO A 119 -8.95 -27.85 2.45
CA PRO A 119 -7.93 -28.82 2.81
C PRO A 119 -7.15 -29.29 1.59
N ALA A 120 -5.85 -29.47 1.76
CA ALA A 120 -5.00 -30.16 0.81
C ALA A 120 -4.23 -31.27 1.52
N VAL A 121 -4.38 -32.50 1.07
CA VAL A 121 -3.63 -33.64 1.63
C VAL A 121 -2.19 -33.55 1.16
N VAL A 122 -1.27 -33.50 2.11
CA VAL A 122 0.18 -33.43 1.83
C VAL A 122 0.82 -34.83 1.88
N SER A 123 0.40 -35.65 2.85
CA SER A 123 0.84 -37.03 3.02
C SER A 123 -0.15 -37.78 3.89
N ASP A 124 0.07 -39.09 4.03
CA ASP A 124 -0.77 -39.89 4.93
C ASP A 124 -0.69 -39.32 6.37
N GLY A 125 -1.84 -38.96 6.89
CA GLY A 125 -1.98 -38.37 8.22
C GLY A 125 -1.65 -36.87 8.33
N MET A 126 -1.24 -36.18 7.23
CA MET A 126 -0.98 -34.73 7.23
C MET A 126 -1.81 -33.98 6.18
N GLU A 127 -2.48 -32.93 6.62
CA GLU A 127 -3.25 -32.04 5.78
C GLU A 127 -2.73 -30.61 5.94
N THR A 128 -2.73 -29.85 4.84
CA THR A 128 -2.55 -28.40 4.86
C THR A 128 -3.91 -27.77 4.64
N TRP A 129 -4.23 -26.78 5.43
CA TRP A 129 -5.47 -26.03 5.31
C TRP A 129 -5.18 -24.60 4.86
N SER A 130 -5.86 -24.16 3.82
CA SER A 130 -5.95 -22.75 3.44
C SER A 130 -7.26 -22.22 4.01
N VAL A 131 -7.17 -21.24 4.89
CA VAL A 131 -8.34 -20.67 5.59
C VAL A 131 -8.40 -19.20 5.30
N GLU A 132 -9.56 -18.73 4.84
CA GLU A 132 -9.80 -17.33 4.55
C GLU A 132 -10.81 -16.75 5.54
N PHE A 133 -10.45 -15.62 6.13
CA PHE A 133 -11.34 -14.86 7.01
C PHE A 133 -11.63 -13.50 6.38
N ARG A 134 -12.88 -13.10 6.44
CA ARG A 134 -13.33 -11.76 6.11
C ARG A 134 -13.46 -10.96 7.39
N GLU A 135 -12.77 -9.83 7.45
CA GLU A 135 -12.89 -8.90 8.57
C GLU A 135 -14.33 -8.41 8.72
N LEU A 136 -14.82 -8.45 9.95
CA LEU A 136 -16.04 -7.74 10.31
C LEU A 136 -15.67 -6.27 10.49
N ALA A 137 -16.44 -5.39 9.85
CA ALA A 137 -16.26 -3.97 9.98
C ALA A 137 -16.26 -3.56 11.46
N GLY A 138 -15.06 -3.47 12.03
CA GLY A 138 -14.80 -2.85 13.31
C GLY A 138 -14.84 -1.33 13.20
N SER A 139 -14.44 -0.64 14.24
CA SER A 139 -14.23 0.80 14.21
C SER A 139 -13.29 1.13 13.07
N GLN A 140 -13.80 1.83 12.04
CA GLN A 140 -12.93 2.28 10.96
C GLN A 140 -11.82 3.13 11.59
N PRO A 141 -10.55 2.87 11.24
CA PRO A 141 -9.46 3.67 11.76
C PRO A 141 -9.74 5.14 11.45
N ALA A 142 -9.43 6.01 12.39
CA ALA A 142 -9.51 7.44 12.14
C ALA A 142 -8.74 7.74 10.86
N LEU A 143 -9.45 8.17 9.82
CA LEU A 143 -8.86 8.45 8.53
C LEU A 143 -7.80 9.53 8.72
N GLY A 144 -6.54 9.17 8.59
CA GLY A 144 -5.44 10.14 8.57
C GLY A 144 -5.70 11.18 7.50
N ALA A 145 -5.38 12.43 7.77
CA ALA A 145 -5.37 13.43 6.73
C ALA A 145 -4.28 13.05 5.72
N LEU A 146 -4.64 13.01 4.43
CA LEU A 146 -3.60 12.93 3.41
C LEU A 146 -2.67 14.13 3.58
N PRO A 147 -1.35 13.94 3.52
CA PRO A 147 -0.43 15.07 3.51
C PRO A 147 -0.85 16.04 2.42
N ASN A 148 -0.64 17.33 2.67
CA ASN A 148 -1.01 18.36 1.72
C ASN A 148 -0.47 18.04 0.32
N ALA A 149 -1.32 18.23 -0.68
CA ALA A 149 -0.90 18.11 -2.06
C ALA A 149 0.30 19.04 -2.31
N PRO A 150 1.31 18.62 -3.10
CA PRO A 150 2.36 19.51 -3.51
C PRO A 150 1.77 20.80 -4.08
N SER A 151 2.36 21.95 -3.75
CA SER A 151 1.85 23.27 -4.10
C SER A 151 1.46 23.35 -5.59
N GLY A 152 0.23 23.78 -5.86
CA GLY A 152 -0.26 24.06 -7.21
C GLY A 152 -1.00 22.92 -7.92
N THR A 153 -1.25 21.76 -7.30
CA THR A 153 -1.90 20.64 -7.99
C THR A 153 -3.26 20.25 -7.45
N GLY A 154 -3.58 20.57 -6.20
CA GLY A 154 -4.82 20.12 -5.55
C GLY A 154 -4.96 18.60 -5.37
N ALA A 155 -4.03 17.82 -5.93
CA ALA A 155 -4.05 16.36 -5.89
C ALA A 155 -2.85 15.79 -5.14
N TYR A 156 -3.09 14.73 -4.39
CA TYR A 156 -2.08 14.03 -3.63
C TYR A 156 -1.13 13.26 -4.55
N LEU A 157 0.18 13.37 -4.33
CA LEU A 157 1.19 12.59 -5.05
C LEU A 157 1.48 11.30 -4.30
N TRP A 158 1.33 10.15 -4.97
CA TRP A 158 1.69 8.84 -4.42
C TRP A 158 3.20 8.72 -4.23
N PRO A 159 3.69 8.54 -2.99
CA PRO A 159 5.12 8.65 -2.71
C PRO A 159 5.89 7.36 -2.96
N HIS A 160 5.21 6.20 -2.82
CA HIS A 160 5.89 4.91 -2.88
C HIS A 160 6.41 4.59 -4.27
N ARG A 161 7.60 4.02 -4.31
CA ARG A 161 8.22 3.55 -5.55
C ARG A 161 7.95 2.08 -5.75
N PRO A 162 7.56 1.65 -6.95
CA PRO A 162 7.36 0.23 -7.22
C PRO A 162 8.68 -0.54 -7.15
N ASP A 163 8.56 -1.79 -6.74
CA ASP A 163 9.63 -2.77 -6.81
C ASP A 163 9.75 -3.28 -8.26
N TRP A 164 10.96 -3.19 -8.81
CA TRP A 164 11.28 -3.67 -10.15
C TRP A 164 11.77 -5.11 -10.18
N SER A 165 11.91 -5.75 -9.03
CA SER A 165 12.27 -7.17 -8.95
C SER A 165 11.10 -8.05 -9.40
N GLY A 166 11.37 -9.06 -10.21
CA GLY A 166 10.35 -9.97 -10.72
C GLY A 166 9.66 -9.46 -11.99
N ASP A 167 8.33 -9.61 -12.09
CA ASP A 167 7.54 -9.34 -13.31
C ASP A 167 7.41 -7.83 -13.66
N GLY A 168 8.05 -6.97 -12.88
CA GLY A 168 8.10 -5.54 -13.13
C GLY A 168 6.74 -4.81 -12.96
N VAL A 169 6.65 -3.63 -13.58
CA VAL A 169 5.45 -2.80 -13.59
C VAL A 169 4.64 -3.12 -14.85
N GLY A 170 3.45 -3.68 -14.66
CA GLY A 170 2.52 -4.01 -15.74
C GLY A 170 1.49 -2.90 -15.97
N GLY A 171 0.89 -2.88 -17.14
CA GLY A 171 -0.24 -2.03 -17.45
C GLY A 171 -1.03 -2.55 -18.63
N THR A 172 -2.33 -2.35 -18.59
CA THR A 172 -3.23 -2.63 -19.72
C THR A 172 -3.90 -1.35 -20.14
N SER A 173 -3.95 -1.10 -21.42
CA SER A 173 -4.71 -0.01 -22.03
C SER A 173 -5.87 -0.61 -22.79
N SER A 174 -7.09 -0.19 -22.49
CA SER A 174 -8.29 -0.66 -23.19
C SER A 174 -8.97 0.50 -23.89
N LEU A 175 -9.13 0.38 -25.20
CA LEU A 175 -9.98 1.28 -25.97
C LEU A 175 -11.44 0.85 -25.77
N LEU A 176 -12.23 1.67 -25.09
CA LEU A 176 -13.68 1.48 -25.00
C LEU A 176 -14.31 1.86 -26.35
N ARG A 177 -14.35 0.88 -27.26
CA ARG A 177 -15.05 0.99 -28.54
C ARG A 177 -16.39 0.25 -28.41
N THR A 178 -17.47 0.91 -28.73
CA THR A 178 -18.77 0.26 -28.89
C THR A 178 -19.00 0.10 -30.38
N LEU A 179 -18.96 -1.14 -30.87
CA LEU A 179 -19.41 -1.48 -32.21
C LEU A 179 -20.94 -1.65 -32.16
N ARG A 180 -21.67 -0.81 -32.83
CA ARG A 180 -23.10 -0.99 -33.06
C ARG A 180 -23.32 -1.36 -34.52
N THR A 181 -23.96 -2.50 -34.75
CA THR A 181 -24.48 -2.86 -36.06
C THR A 181 -25.80 -2.16 -36.25
N VAL A 182 -25.86 -1.19 -37.12
CA VAL A 182 -27.09 -0.49 -37.49
C VAL A 182 -27.81 -1.31 -38.57
N ARG A 183 -29.15 -1.20 -38.59
CA ARG A 183 -29.99 -1.85 -39.60
C ARG A 183 -29.48 -1.50 -41.00
N GLY A 184 -29.03 -2.51 -41.78
CA GLY A 184 -28.40 -2.32 -43.10
C GLY A 184 -26.90 -2.69 -43.17
N GLY A 185 -26.32 -3.23 -42.09
CA GLY A 185 -24.93 -3.75 -42.11
C GLY A 185 -23.83 -2.68 -41.93
N VAL A 186 -24.19 -1.44 -41.67
CA VAL A 186 -23.24 -0.38 -41.42
C VAL A 186 -22.78 -0.50 -39.95
N MET A 187 -21.47 -0.60 -39.76
CA MET A 187 -20.87 -0.56 -38.41
C MET A 187 -20.63 0.88 -37.99
N GLU A 188 -21.28 1.30 -36.91
CA GLU A 188 -21.01 2.55 -36.27
C GLU A 188 -20.01 2.34 -35.12
N LEU A 189 -18.87 3.01 -35.21
CA LEU A 189 -17.82 2.97 -34.21
C LEU A 189 -18.02 4.13 -33.23
N GLY A 190 -18.65 3.87 -32.10
CA GLY A 190 -18.73 4.87 -31.03
C GLY A 190 -17.50 4.82 -30.14
N VAL A 191 -16.72 5.89 -30.13
CA VAL A 191 -15.65 6.08 -29.12
C VAL A 191 -16.28 6.74 -27.90
N ARG A 192 -16.39 6.00 -26.80
CA ARG A 192 -17.03 6.50 -25.58
C ARG A 192 -16.19 7.51 -24.79
N ARG A 193 -14.87 7.56 -25.04
CA ARG A 193 -13.94 8.49 -24.37
C ARG A 193 -12.79 8.81 -25.32
N ASP A 194 -12.39 10.07 -25.32
CA ASP A 194 -11.26 10.56 -26.09
C ASP A 194 -9.91 10.01 -25.57
N VAL A 195 -9.88 9.61 -24.29
CA VAL A 195 -8.71 9.00 -23.66
C VAL A 195 -9.07 7.60 -23.20
N ALA A 196 -8.33 6.61 -23.68
CA ALA A 196 -8.47 5.23 -23.23
C ALA A 196 -8.08 5.11 -21.74
N PRO A 197 -8.97 4.58 -20.89
CA PRO A 197 -8.56 4.27 -19.52
C PRO A 197 -7.47 3.22 -19.55
N SER A 198 -6.38 3.47 -18.86
CA SER A 198 -5.32 2.50 -18.67
C SER A 198 -5.23 2.09 -17.20
N THR A 199 -4.99 0.81 -16.97
CA THR A 199 -4.73 0.29 -15.64
C THR A 199 -3.24 0.02 -15.51
N HIS A 200 -2.65 0.57 -14.47
CA HIS A 200 -1.24 0.37 -14.13
C HIS A 200 -1.14 -0.43 -12.85
N ARG A 201 -0.47 -1.57 -12.92
CA ARG A 201 -0.20 -2.41 -11.74
C ARG A 201 1.21 -2.13 -11.26
N GLN A 202 1.35 -1.90 -9.98
CA GLN A 202 2.62 -1.66 -9.33
C GLN A 202 2.76 -2.61 -8.13
N LYS A 203 3.90 -3.27 -8.04
CA LYS A 203 4.27 -4.14 -6.93
C LYS A 203 5.22 -3.40 -6.02
N TYR A 204 5.08 -3.61 -4.72
CA TYR A 204 5.89 -2.99 -3.68
C TYR A 204 6.45 -4.06 -2.78
N LEU A 205 7.73 -3.93 -2.43
CA LEU A 205 8.37 -4.68 -1.37
C LEU A 205 8.65 -3.70 -0.24
N LEU A 206 7.98 -3.86 0.89
CA LEU A 206 7.89 -2.86 1.93
C LEU A 206 8.33 -3.45 3.26
N ARG A 207 9.01 -2.64 4.06
CA ARG A 207 9.21 -2.91 5.48
C ARG A 207 8.00 -2.46 6.28
N GLU A 208 7.91 -2.87 7.56
CA GLU A 208 6.75 -2.51 8.42
C GLU A 208 6.40 -1.02 8.40
N PRO A 209 7.34 -0.05 8.56
CA PRO A 209 7.00 1.37 8.53
C PRO A 209 6.45 1.85 7.18
N GLU A 210 7.03 1.33 6.09
CA GLU A 210 6.61 1.67 4.73
C GLU A 210 5.24 1.07 4.40
N LEU A 211 4.98 -0.14 4.91
CA LEU A 211 3.67 -0.78 4.78
C LEU A 211 2.60 -0.02 5.56
N ALA A 212 2.90 0.40 6.79
CA ALA A 212 1.99 1.19 7.60
C ALA A 212 1.64 2.51 6.91
N ASP A 213 2.63 3.23 6.38
CA ASP A 213 2.43 4.47 5.63
C ASP A 213 1.58 4.23 4.36
N LEU A 214 1.85 3.15 3.62
CA LEU A 214 1.07 2.80 2.43
C LEU A 214 -0.39 2.53 2.78
N LEU A 215 -0.67 1.78 3.84
CA LEU A 215 -2.02 1.45 4.29
C LEU A 215 -2.78 2.69 4.80
N ASP A 216 -2.14 3.54 5.57
CA ASP A 216 -2.72 4.80 6.04
C ASP A 216 -3.15 5.67 4.83
N ARG A 217 -2.30 5.76 3.80
CA ARG A 217 -2.61 6.52 2.58
C ARG A 217 -3.71 5.88 1.75
N ALA A 218 -3.66 4.56 1.54
CA ALA A 218 -4.70 3.84 0.81
C ALA A 218 -6.07 4.01 1.50
N THR A 219 -6.09 3.96 2.83
CA THR A 219 -7.29 4.18 3.64
C THR A 219 -7.79 5.63 3.51
N ALA A 220 -6.89 6.62 3.58
CA ALA A 220 -7.23 8.03 3.44
C ALA A 220 -7.73 8.39 2.03
N LEU A 221 -7.31 7.65 1.00
CA LEU A 221 -7.83 7.73 -0.36
C LEU A 221 -9.24 7.14 -0.50
N ARG A 222 -9.70 6.35 0.47
CA ARG A 222 -10.97 5.63 0.42
C ARG A 222 -11.11 4.78 -0.86
N GLY A 223 -10.06 4.02 -1.18
CA GLY A 223 -10.05 3.18 -2.37
C GLY A 223 -10.24 4.00 -3.66
N ARG A 224 -11.29 3.71 -4.41
CA ARG A 224 -11.59 4.31 -5.71
C ARG A 224 -12.09 5.77 -5.67
N TRP A 225 -12.27 6.37 -4.51
CA TRP A 225 -12.96 7.66 -4.40
C TRP A 225 -12.11 8.85 -4.76
N LYS A 226 -10.89 8.93 -4.24
CA LYS A 226 -10.06 10.11 -4.40
C LYS A 226 -9.06 9.95 -5.55
N ALA A 227 -8.94 11.01 -6.33
CA ALA A 227 -7.91 11.12 -7.33
C ALA A 227 -6.54 11.38 -6.69
N LEU A 228 -5.50 10.83 -7.31
CA LEU A 228 -4.12 11.01 -6.92
C LEU A 228 -3.23 11.11 -8.16
N LEU A 229 -2.02 11.61 -7.95
CA LEU A 229 -0.97 11.61 -8.93
C LEU A 229 -0.07 10.40 -8.72
N VAL A 230 0.12 9.62 -9.76
CA VAL A 230 1.01 8.46 -9.74
C VAL A 230 2.16 8.71 -10.69
N ARG A 231 3.39 8.53 -10.21
CA ARG A 231 4.58 8.60 -11.05
C ARG A 231 4.58 7.44 -12.03
N ASP A 232 4.83 7.72 -13.31
CA ASP A 232 5.11 6.65 -14.26
C ASP A 232 6.56 6.19 -14.04
N PRO A 233 6.76 4.98 -13.51
CA PRO A 233 8.10 4.51 -13.20
C PRO A 233 8.89 4.10 -14.46
N ARG A 234 8.22 3.96 -15.61
CA ARG A 234 8.83 3.53 -16.87
C ARG A 234 9.50 4.66 -17.65
N GLN A 235 9.20 5.91 -17.32
CA GLN A 235 9.60 7.07 -18.08
C GLN A 235 10.43 8.02 -17.23
N TYR A 236 11.72 7.72 -17.11
CA TYR A 236 12.68 8.65 -16.52
C TYR A 236 13.45 9.37 -17.63
N PHE A 237 13.58 10.67 -17.45
CA PHE A 237 14.44 11.51 -18.28
C PHE A 237 15.71 11.81 -17.47
N THR A 238 16.85 11.57 -18.09
CA THR A 238 18.14 11.89 -17.47
C THR A 238 18.48 13.35 -17.76
N LEU A 239 18.68 14.12 -16.70
CA LEU A 239 19.17 15.50 -16.85
C LEU A 239 20.60 15.47 -17.40
N THR A 240 20.87 16.32 -18.39
CA THR A 240 22.22 16.51 -18.97
C THR A 240 23.00 17.53 -18.17
N ARG A 241 22.31 18.50 -17.56
CA ARG A 241 22.87 19.56 -16.69
C ARG A 241 21.85 20.01 -15.66
N GLY A 242 22.33 20.66 -14.61
CA GLY A 242 21.49 21.27 -13.60
C GLY A 242 20.79 22.54 -14.10
N SER A 243 19.74 22.94 -13.37
CA SER A 243 19.04 24.21 -13.59
C SER A 243 18.92 24.98 -12.28
N THR A 244 19.09 26.30 -12.35
CA THR A 244 18.97 27.18 -11.20
C THR A 244 17.51 27.49 -10.86
N ALA A 245 17.26 27.92 -9.64
CA ALA A 245 15.93 28.16 -9.09
C ALA A 245 15.06 29.13 -9.90
N ASP A 246 15.69 30.13 -10.51
CA ASP A 246 15.08 31.20 -11.33
C ASP A 246 14.71 30.75 -12.75
N LYS A 247 15.03 29.55 -13.13
CA LYS A 247 14.76 29.01 -14.48
C LYS A 247 13.47 28.23 -14.54
N ALA A 248 12.79 28.35 -15.67
CA ALA A 248 11.62 27.50 -16.03
C ALA A 248 12.00 26.49 -17.13
N ILE A 249 13.24 25.99 -17.12
CA ILE A 249 13.76 25.10 -18.15
C ILE A 249 14.55 23.98 -17.51
N LEU A 250 14.35 22.75 -18.02
CA LEU A 250 15.16 21.57 -17.72
C LEU A 250 15.82 21.05 -18.99
N TYR A 251 17.03 20.56 -18.88
CA TYR A 251 17.76 19.97 -19.98
C TYR A 251 17.89 18.46 -19.78
N VAL A 252 17.33 17.70 -20.70
CA VAL A 252 17.30 16.24 -20.64
C VAL A 252 17.95 15.62 -21.86
N ARG A 253 18.48 14.41 -21.70
CA ARG A 253 19.01 13.65 -22.84
C ARG A 253 17.89 13.34 -23.81
N ASP A 254 18.13 13.58 -25.10
CA ASP A 254 17.25 13.11 -26.16
C ASP A 254 17.47 11.60 -26.38
N ASN A 255 16.49 10.82 -26.06
CA ASN A 255 16.42 9.37 -26.28
C ASN A 255 15.35 8.98 -27.28
N GLY A 256 14.98 9.91 -28.20
CA GLY A 256 13.89 9.73 -29.14
C GLY A 256 12.50 9.98 -28.55
N ALA A 257 12.43 10.54 -27.36
CA ALA A 257 11.15 10.77 -26.67
C ALA A 257 10.50 12.13 -27.02
N LYS A 258 11.08 12.92 -27.92
CA LYS A 258 10.57 14.27 -28.27
C LYS A 258 9.10 14.23 -28.68
N ASP A 259 8.74 13.33 -29.56
CA ASP A 259 7.37 13.19 -30.11
C ASP A 259 6.37 12.63 -29.07
N GLY A 260 6.86 12.08 -27.99
CA GLY A 260 6.03 11.57 -26.90
C GLY A 260 5.68 12.61 -25.84
N PHE A 261 6.22 13.83 -25.90
CA PHE A 261 5.83 14.91 -25.01
C PHE A 261 4.55 15.60 -25.47
N ILE A 262 3.63 15.79 -24.56
CA ILE A 262 2.33 16.43 -24.79
C ILE A 262 2.33 17.79 -24.09
N PRO A 263 1.97 18.89 -24.78
CA PRO A 263 1.77 20.19 -24.14
C PRO A 263 0.84 20.10 -22.92
N ASN A 264 1.10 20.86 -21.90
CA ASN A 264 0.41 20.83 -20.60
C ASN A 264 0.59 19.54 -19.80
N GLN A 265 1.35 18.58 -20.29
CA GLN A 265 1.69 17.38 -19.52
C GLN A 265 2.43 17.79 -18.23
N ARG A 266 2.10 17.10 -17.15
CA ARG A 266 2.77 17.28 -15.88
C ARG A 266 4.05 16.46 -15.82
N LEU A 267 5.06 17.06 -15.21
CA LEU A 267 6.34 16.42 -14.92
C LEU A 267 6.58 16.47 -13.41
N TRP A 268 7.07 15.39 -12.87
CA TRP A 268 7.65 15.36 -11.54
C TRP A 268 9.17 15.41 -11.63
N ILE A 269 9.78 16.12 -10.68
CA ILE A 269 11.23 16.30 -10.55
C ILE A 269 11.60 15.86 -9.14
N ALA A 270 12.28 14.73 -9.00
CA ALA A 270 12.74 14.24 -7.71
C ALA A 270 14.17 14.71 -7.46
N LEU A 271 14.35 15.49 -6.42
CA LEU A 271 15.65 15.97 -5.97
C LEU A 271 16.40 14.86 -5.20
N PRO A 272 17.73 14.89 -5.14
CA PRO A 272 18.51 13.91 -4.37
C PRO A 272 18.16 13.88 -2.88
N GLY A 273 17.70 15.00 -2.32
CA GLY A 273 17.24 15.12 -0.93
C GLY A 273 15.89 14.46 -0.63
N GLY A 274 15.19 13.93 -1.66
CA GLY A 274 13.88 13.28 -1.49
C GLY A 274 12.70 14.18 -1.84
N ASP A 275 12.87 15.49 -1.89
CA ASP A 275 11.82 16.42 -2.30
C ASP A 275 11.39 16.21 -3.74
N VAL A 276 10.13 16.50 -4.02
CA VAL A 276 9.54 16.36 -5.35
C VAL A 276 8.86 17.65 -5.75
N LEU A 277 9.25 18.16 -6.92
CA LEU A 277 8.60 19.29 -7.56
C LEU A 277 7.66 18.77 -8.65
N LEU A 278 6.54 19.46 -8.81
CA LEU A 278 5.60 19.23 -9.91
C LEU A 278 5.54 20.48 -10.78
N ARG A 279 5.70 20.30 -12.10
CA ARG A 279 5.64 21.38 -13.08
C ARG A 279 4.89 20.92 -14.31
N ARG A 280 4.25 21.85 -15.01
CA ARG A 280 3.64 21.57 -16.32
C ARG A 280 4.63 21.88 -17.43
N LEU A 281 4.64 21.02 -18.43
CA LEU A 281 5.43 21.19 -19.65
C LEU A 281 4.68 22.12 -20.59
N VAL A 282 5.33 23.18 -21.04
CA VAL A 282 4.78 24.13 -22.01
C VAL A 282 5.23 23.78 -23.44
N ALA A 283 6.52 23.55 -23.61
CA ALA A 283 7.12 23.26 -24.90
C ALA A 283 8.36 22.37 -24.75
N VAL A 284 8.71 21.69 -25.84
CA VAL A 284 9.94 20.90 -25.95
C VAL A 284 10.71 21.35 -27.18
N GLU A 285 11.94 21.75 -27.00
CA GLU A 285 12.82 22.19 -28.07
C GLU A 285 14.12 21.37 -28.10
N THR A 286 14.74 21.26 -29.23
CA THR A 286 16.09 20.70 -29.33
C THR A 286 17.09 21.77 -28.94
N ALA A 287 17.75 21.59 -27.79
CA ALA A 287 18.76 22.55 -27.29
C ALA A 287 20.11 22.34 -27.97
N ASN A 288 20.56 21.10 -28.03
CA ASN A 288 21.79 20.66 -28.69
C ASN A 288 21.60 19.28 -29.31
N VAL A 289 22.61 18.79 -30.03
CA VAL A 289 22.60 17.40 -30.51
C VAL A 289 22.52 16.45 -29.33
N GLY A 290 21.46 15.65 -29.25
CA GLY A 290 21.22 14.70 -28.17
C GLY A 290 20.70 15.34 -26.87
N GLU A 291 20.27 16.62 -26.89
CA GLU A 291 19.73 17.31 -25.73
C GLU A 291 18.41 18.03 -26.06
N LEU A 292 17.41 17.86 -25.21
CA LEU A 292 16.14 18.55 -25.26
C LEU A 292 16.03 19.58 -24.13
N ALA A 293 15.46 20.74 -24.42
CA ALA A 293 15.03 21.74 -23.47
C ALA A 293 13.53 21.56 -23.19
N LEU A 294 13.18 21.32 -21.95
CA LEU A 294 11.81 21.21 -21.46
C LEU A 294 11.42 22.53 -20.84
N HIS A 295 10.59 23.32 -21.51
CA HIS A 295 10.06 24.58 -21.00
C HIS A 295 8.89 24.32 -20.06
N LEU A 296 8.96 24.87 -18.86
CA LEU A 296 8.00 24.66 -17.78
C LEU A 296 7.08 25.88 -17.63
N SER A 297 5.90 25.66 -17.07
CA SER A 297 4.90 26.70 -16.84
C SER A 297 5.28 27.73 -15.76
N SER A 298 6.26 27.40 -14.94
CA SER A 298 6.75 28.28 -13.86
C SER A 298 8.20 27.96 -13.51
N GLU A 299 8.86 28.90 -12.88
CA GLU A 299 10.20 28.71 -12.34
C GLU A 299 10.28 27.51 -11.40
N LEU A 300 11.48 26.94 -11.32
CA LEU A 300 11.73 25.77 -10.46
C LEU A 300 11.57 26.12 -8.98
N GLY A 301 11.96 27.32 -8.56
CA GLY A 301 11.94 27.78 -7.18
C GLY A 301 13.05 27.20 -6.30
N VAL A 302 13.73 26.15 -6.79
CA VAL A 302 14.89 25.53 -6.16
C VAL A 302 15.88 25.10 -7.24
N THR A 303 17.15 25.01 -6.88
CA THR A 303 18.18 24.47 -7.78
C THR A 303 17.98 22.98 -7.99
N VAL A 304 17.92 22.57 -9.24
CA VAL A 304 17.76 21.17 -9.65
C VAL A 304 19.14 20.66 -10.12
N PRO A 305 19.82 19.84 -9.31
CA PRO A 305 21.12 19.27 -9.69
C PRO A 305 20.97 18.18 -10.76
N PRO A 306 22.04 17.88 -11.53
CA PRO A 306 22.00 16.86 -12.59
C PRO A 306 21.64 15.46 -12.10
N ALA A 307 21.89 15.15 -10.82
CA ALA A 307 21.52 13.89 -10.20
C ALA A 307 20.01 13.74 -9.94
N SER A 308 19.22 14.79 -10.17
CA SER A 308 17.75 14.73 -10.04
C SER A 308 17.15 13.87 -11.14
N ARG A 309 16.01 13.28 -10.84
CA ARG A 309 15.25 12.48 -11.79
C ARG A 309 14.01 13.24 -12.24
N VAL A 310 13.75 13.20 -13.53
CA VAL A 310 12.57 13.83 -14.14
C VAL A 310 11.72 12.73 -14.78
N GLY A 311 10.43 12.78 -14.59
CA GLY A 311 9.53 11.79 -15.19
C GLY A 311 8.13 12.36 -15.36
N ARG A 312 7.25 11.53 -15.92
CA ARG A 312 5.84 11.83 -16.11
C ARG A 312 5.03 11.31 -14.93
N ASP A 313 3.93 11.96 -14.66
CA ASP A 313 2.88 11.44 -13.80
C ASP A 313 1.57 11.29 -14.59
N TYR A 314 0.64 10.62 -14.00
CA TYR A 314 -0.71 10.51 -14.50
C TYR A 314 -1.71 10.65 -13.35
N PHE A 315 -2.85 11.22 -13.66
CA PHE A 315 -3.99 11.23 -12.76
C PHE A 315 -4.60 9.84 -12.72
N ALA A 316 -4.80 9.34 -11.52
CA ALA A 316 -5.36 8.02 -11.31
C ALA A 316 -6.20 7.98 -10.03
N ARG A 317 -6.88 6.90 -9.86
CA ARG A 317 -7.43 6.45 -8.59
C ARG A 317 -7.08 4.98 -8.41
N LEU A 318 -7.15 4.50 -7.19
CA LEU A 318 -7.02 3.06 -6.95
C LEU A 318 -8.12 2.33 -7.73
N ASP A 319 -7.77 1.24 -8.38
CA ASP A 319 -8.75 0.43 -9.13
C ASP A 319 -9.50 -0.56 -8.24
N THR A 320 -9.07 -0.71 -7.00
CA THR A 320 -9.64 -1.61 -6.01
C THR A 320 -9.78 -0.92 -4.66
N ASP A 321 -10.81 -1.29 -3.91
CA ASP A 321 -11.01 -0.85 -2.52
C ASP A 321 -10.25 -1.71 -1.51
N CYS A 322 -9.59 -2.77 -1.98
CA CYS A 322 -8.82 -3.70 -1.16
C CYS A 322 -7.33 -3.65 -1.53
N VAL A 323 -6.48 -3.70 -0.53
CA VAL A 323 -5.04 -3.82 -0.67
C VAL A 323 -4.66 -5.27 -0.34
N ALA A 324 -4.14 -6.00 -1.33
CA ALA A 324 -3.65 -7.36 -1.11
C ALA A 324 -2.21 -7.29 -0.57
N ILE A 325 -1.99 -7.87 0.61
CA ILE A 325 -0.70 -7.92 1.28
C ILE A 325 -0.28 -9.37 1.43
N ARG A 326 0.95 -9.66 1.09
CA ARG A 326 1.61 -10.94 1.32
C ARG A 326 2.85 -10.71 2.16
N HIS A 327 2.90 -11.33 3.33
CA HIS A 327 4.07 -11.29 4.19
C HIS A 327 5.09 -12.33 3.71
N GLU A 328 6.28 -11.87 3.31
CA GLU A 328 7.36 -12.74 2.79
C GLU A 328 8.25 -13.24 3.95
N SER A 329 8.44 -12.38 4.95
CA SER A 329 9.18 -12.72 6.17
C SER A 329 8.78 -11.79 7.31
N ALA A 330 9.34 -11.98 8.50
CA ALA A 330 9.15 -11.05 9.60
C ALA A 330 9.64 -9.64 9.19
N GLY A 331 8.74 -8.69 9.20
CA GLY A 331 9.03 -7.27 8.89
C GLY A 331 9.16 -6.93 7.40
N VAL A 332 8.92 -7.87 6.48
CA VAL A 332 8.94 -7.61 5.03
C VAL A 332 7.66 -8.12 4.37
N SER A 333 7.00 -7.25 3.66
CA SER A 333 5.72 -7.54 3.00
C SER A 333 5.75 -7.14 1.55
N ARG A 334 5.04 -7.90 0.73
CA ARG A 334 4.77 -7.56 -0.67
C ARG A 334 3.33 -7.10 -0.80
N CYS A 335 3.14 -6.01 -1.53
CA CYS A 335 1.83 -5.46 -1.83
C CYS A 335 1.71 -5.22 -3.33
N GLU A 336 0.52 -5.39 -3.88
CA GLU A 336 0.21 -5.04 -5.27
C GLU A 336 -0.96 -4.06 -5.29
N LEU A 337 -0.79 -2.94 -5.99
CA LEU A 337 -1.81 -1.94 -6.21
C LEU A 337 -2.06 -1.75 -7.71
N SER A 338 -3.31 -1.60 -8.06
CA SER A 338 -3.74 -1.23 -9.41
C SER A 338 -4.28 0.19 -9.38
N PHE A 339 -3.84 0.99 -10.35
CA PHE A 339 -4.26 2.37 -10.55
C PHE A 339 -4.97 2.49 -11.90
N CYS A 340 -6.17 3.01 -11.89
CA CYS A 340 -6.91 3.33 -13.12
C CYS A 340 -6.73 4.81 -13.45
N THR A 341 -6.22 5.11 -14.65
CA THR A 341 -6.08 6.50 -15.11
C THR A 341 -7.45 7.15 -15.27
N ILE A 342 -7.53 8.39 -14.84
CA ILE A 342 -8.71 9.23 -15.02
C ILE A 342 -8.32 10.48 -15.80
N PRO A 343 -9.23 11.03 -16.61
CA PRO A 343 -8.99 12.33 -17.22
C PRO A 343 -8.71 13.39 -16.14
N GLU A 344 -7.75 14.27 -16.41
CA GLU A 344 -7.57 15.45 -15.58
C GLU A 344 -8.79 16.35 -15.78
N GLU A 345 -9.53 16.64 -14.71
CA GLU A 345 -10.60 17.62 -14.77
C GLU A 345 -9.94 18.99 -15.00
N SER A 346 -10.24 19.61 -16.14
CA SER A 346 -9.73 20.90 -16.59
C SER A 346 -10.34 22.07 -15.79
#